data_aae2d465f39618dbc57c1f781f003471
#
_entry.id   aae2d465f39618dbc57c1f781f003471
#
_cell.length_a   1.000
_cell.length_b   1.000
_cell.length_c   1.000
_cell.angle_alpha   90.00
_cell.angle_beta   90.00
_cell.angle_gamma   90.00
#
_symmetry.space_group_name_H-M   'P 1'
#
loop_
_entity.id
_entity.type
_entity.pdbx_description
1 polymer ?
#
loop_
_entity_poly.entity_id
_entity_poly.type
_entity_poly.pdbx_seq_one_letter_code
_entity_poly.pdbx_strand_id
1 'polypeptide(L)'
;MSRRVLVDSIAYLTKEYKVDGFHFDMMGDHDAESIEKAYLAASALNPNLIMLGEGWVTYAGDENSPVQPADQSWMKNTDTVAVFSDDIRNILKSGYPNEGTPAFITGGKRDINKVFDNIKAQPTNFEADSPGDVIQYIAAHDNLTLFDIIAQSIKKDPIKSENNAVIHRRLRLENLMVLTAQGTSFIHSGQEYARTKQIRDPAYRYPVSEDKVPNKAHLLVDEKGNPFDYPYFIHDSYDFSDAINHFDCTKATDTKSFPENTKTRAFAKGLIALRKTTDAFNFKSKADVDARVTLLTVPGTNNVTQEDLVLRY
;
A
#
# COMPACT_ATOMS: atom_id res chain seq x y z
N MET A 1 -24.67 8.22 20.69
CA MET A 1 -25.48 8.35 19.46
C MET A 1 -24.68 7.93 18.23
N SER A 2 -23.48 8.44 18.02
CA SER A 2 -22.63 8.14 16.85
C SER A 2 -22.31 6.65 16.67
N ARG A 3 -21.90 5.93 17.74
CA ARG A 3 -21.66 4.48 17.71
C ARG A 3 -22.85 3.69 17.17
N ARG A 4 -24.08 3.99 17.62
CA ARG A 4 -25.27 3.29 17.16
C ARG A 4 -25.48 3.49 15.65
N VAL A 5 -25.33 4.71 15.17
CA VAL A 5 -25.47 5.01 13.74
C VAL A 5 -24.44 4.22 12.93
N LEU A 6 -23.18 4.16 13.38
CA LEU A 6 -22.13 3.38 12.71
C LEU A 6 -22.52 1.90 12.64
N VAL A 7 -22.83 1.28 13.78
CA VAL A 7 -23.14 -0.16 13.88
C VAL A 7 -24.38 -0.50 13.02
N ASP A 8 -25.46 0.30 13.13
CA ASP A 8 -26.70 0.08 12.37
C ASP A 8 -26.45 0.23 10.85
N SER A 9 -25.62 1.20 10.44
CA SER A 9 -25.27 1.43 9.03
C SER A 9 -24.45 0.26 8.45
N ILE A 10 -23.44 -0.21 9.17
CA ILE A 10 -22.59 -1.33 8.77
C ILE A 10 -23.44 -2.62 8.64
N ALA A 11 -24.31 -2.90 9.63
CA ALA A 11 -25.22 -4.02 9.57
C ALA A 11 -26.21 -3.90 8.39
N TYR A 12 -26.77 -2.71 8.15
CA TYR A 12 -27.67 -2.44 7.04
C TYR A 12 -26.99 -2.70 5.68
N LEU A 13 -25.78 -2.15 5.47
CA LEU A 13 -25.04 -2.34 4.21
C LEU A 13 -24.68 -3.82 3.98
N THR A 14 -24.28 -4.53 5.03
CA THR A 14 -24.02 -5.97 4.95
C THR A 14 -25.27 -6.75 4.59
N LYS A 15 -26.39 -6.44 5.22
CA LYS A 15 -27.65 -7.16 5.02
C LYS A 15 -28.30 -6.87 3.67
N GLU A 16 -28.48 -5.60 3.31
CA GLU A 16 -29.27 -5.18 2.15
C GLU A 16 -28.43 -5.14 0.87
N TYR A 17 -27.19 -4.67 0.93
CA TYR A 17 -26.31 -4.54 -0.24
C TYR A 17 -25.34 -5.72 -0.41
N LYS A 18 -25.31 -6.66 0.55
CA LYS A 18 -24.46 -7.85 0.49
C LYS A 18 -22.96 -7.54 0.33
N VAL A 19 -22.50 -6.46 0.95
CA VAL A 19 -21.07 -6.14 0.94
C VAL A 19 -20.28 -7.17 1.75
N ASP A 20 -19.09 -7.51 1.28
CA ASP A 20 -18.24 -8.55 1.88
C ASP A 20 -17.19 -7.98 2.84
N GLY A 21 -17.14 -6.66 3.01
CA GLY A 21 -16.20 -6.04 3.94
C GLY A 21 -16.24 -4.53 3.94
N PHE A 22 -15.49 -3.94 4.85
CA PHE A 22 -15.39 -2.49 5.04
C PHE A 22 -13.96 -2.06 5.24
N HIS A 23 -13.60 -0.96 4.61
CA HIS A 23 -12.41 -0.18 4.90
C HIS A 23 -12.83 1.08 5.66
N PHE A 24 -12.20 1.32 6.80
CA PHE A 24 -12.38 2.54 7.59
C PHE A 24 -11.23 3.50 7.31
N ASP A 25 -11.55 4.56 6.60
CA ASP A 25 -10.70 5.73 6.48
C ASP A 25 -10.55 6.37 7.87
N MET A 26 -9.33 6.76 8.27
CA MET A 26 -9.03 7.33 9.60
C MET A 26 -9.61 6.50 10.76
N MET A 27 -9.51 5.16 10.70
CA MET A 27 -10.01 4.27 11.75
C MET A 27 -9.44 4.61 13.13
N GLY A 28 -8.19 5.05 13.18
CA GLY A 28 -7.53 5.44 14.43
C GLY A 28 -8.21 6.57 15.20
N ASP A 29 -9.08 7.35 14.57
CA ASP A 29 -9.87 8.40 15.23
C ASP A 29 -11.15 7.88 15.90
N HIS A 30 -11.46 6.58 15.74
CA HIS A 30 -12.58 5.91 16.40
C HIS A 30 -12.15 5.21 17.69
N ASP A 31 -13.11 4.96 18.57
CA ASP A 31 -12.91 4.06 19.71
C ASP A 31 -13.01 2.60 19.25
N ALA A 32 -12.17 1.74 19.80
CA ALA A 32 -12.10 0.30 19.47
C ALA A 32 -13.43 -0.42 19.70
N GLU A 33 -14.15 -0.08 20.76
CA GLU A 33 -15.46 -0.69 21.07
C GLU A 33 -16.51 -0.43 19.97
N SER A 34 -16.47 0.74 19.33
CA SER A 34 -17.37 1.09 18.21
C SER A 34 -17.07 0.24 16.97
N ILE A 35 -15.80 0.08 16.63
CA ILE A 35 -15.35 -0.73 15.49
C ILE A 35 -15.64 -2.22 15.74
N GLU A 36 -15.33 -2.71 16.93
CA GLU A 36 -15.60 -4.12 17.28
C GLU A 36 -17.10 -4.45 17.25
N LYS A 37 -17.96 -3.58 17.79
CA LYS A 37 -19.41 -3.76 17.71
C LYS A 37 -19.94 -3.72 16.27
N ALA A 38 -19.36 -2.89 15.43
CA ALA A 38 -19.69 -2.87 14.01
C ALA A 38 -19.31 -4.18 13.32
N TYR A 39 -18.10 -4.72 13.61
CA TYR A 39 -17.67 -6.03 13.14
C TYR A 39 -18.62 -7.15 13.61
N LEU A 40 -18.94 -7.23 14.89
CA LEU A 40 -19.80 -8.27 15.45
C LEU A 40 -21.22 -8.23 14.82
N ALA A 41 -21.77 -7.05 14.58
CA ALA A 41 -23.06 -6.90 13.94
C ALA A 41 -23.06 -7.36 12.48
N ALA A 42 -21.99 -7.05 11.74
CA ALA A 42 -21.84 -7.42 10.34
C ALA A 42 -21.46 -8.90 10.15
N SER A 43 -20.53 -9.44 10.96
CA SER A 43 -20.09 -10.84 10.90
C SER A 43 -21.18 -11.83 11.26
N ALA A 44 -22.15 -11.44 12.11
CA ALA A 44 -23.36 -12.20 12.36
C ALA A 44 -24.24 -12.38 11.12
N LEU A 45 -24.14 -11.46 10.14
CA LEU A 45 -24.89 -11.48 8.87
C LEU A 45 -24.06 -12.11 7.73
N ASN A 46 -22.75 -11.92 7.76
CA ASN A 46 -21.79 -12.49 6.82
C ASN A 46 -20.53 -12.98 7.59
N PRO A 47 -20.43 -14.27 7.92
CA PRO A 47 -19.29 -14.82 8.67
C PRO A 47 -17.93 -14.68 7.97
N ASN A 48 -17.91 -14.40 6.68
CA ASN A 48 -16.69 -14.20 5.90
C ASN A 48 -16.34 -12.71 5.71
N LEU A 49 -16.99 -11.83 6.46
CA LEU A 49 -16.77 -10.38 6.38
C LEU A 49 -15.32 -10.03 6.68
N ILE A 50 -14.74 -9.17 5.86
CA ILE A 50 -13.41 -8.59 6.07
C ILE A 50 -13.58 -7.16 6.57
N MET A 51 -12.86 -6.82 7.65
CA MET A 51 -12.83 -5.46 8.16
C MET A 51 -11.38 -4.99 8.32
N LEU A 52 -11.07 -3.83 7.78
CA LEU A 52 -9.74 -3.25 7.82
C LEU A 52 -9.82 -1.72 7.90
N GLY A 53 -8.76 -1.08 8.34
CA GLY A 53 -8.77 0.37 8.42
C GLY A 53 -7.40 1.01 8.60
N GLU A 54 -7.41 2.32 8.50
CA GLU A 54 -6.24 3.16 8.75
C GLU A 54 -6.11 3.42 10.25
N GLY A 55 -5.37 2.54 10.91
CA GLY A 55 -5.16 2.58 12.35
C GLY A 55 -4.02 3.51 12.77
N TRP A 56 -3.97 4.71 12.21
CA TRP A 56 -2.96 5.70 12.60
C TRP A 56 -3.17 6.14 14.05
N VAL A 57 -2.08 6.41 14.76
CA VAL A 57 -2.12 6.87 16.16
C VAL A 57 -2.44 8.37 16.18
N THR A 58 -3.70 8.72 15.92
CA THR A 58 -4.19 10.09 15.72
C THR A 58 -5.35 10.45 16.65
N TYR A 59 -5.81 9.52 17.49
CA TYR A 59 -6.96 9.74 18.36
C TYR A 59 -6.79 10.97 19.25
N ALA A 60 -7.70 11.92 19.12
CA ALA A 60 -7.71 13.19 19.86
C ALA A 60 -8.90 13.29 20.85
N GLY A 61 -9.29 12.16 21.44
CA GLY A 61 -10.36 12.11 22.44
C GLY A 61 -9.96 12.72 23.80
N ASP A 62 -10.88 12.67 24.75
CA ASP A 62 -10.65 13.15 26.11
C ASP A 62 -9.50 12.37 26.77
N GLU A 63 -8.42 13.04 27.13
CA GLU A 63 -7.24 12.45 27.80
C GLU A 63 -7.61 11.77 29.14
N ASN A 64 -8.71 12.19 29.75
CA ASN A 64 -9.21 11.64 31.01
C ASN A 64 -10.20 10.47 30.79
N SER A 65 -10.53 10.12 29.56
CA SER A 65 -11.41 9.00 29.23
C SER A 65 -10.58 7.74 28.99
N PRO A 66 -10.86 6.61 29.67
CA PRO A 66 -10.16 5.34 29.44
C PRO A 66 -10.64 4.64 28.16
N VAL A 67 -10.56 5.35 27.02
CA VAL A 67 -10.96 4.81 25.71
C VAL A 67 -9.74 4.21 25.01
N GLN A 68 -9.83 2.96 24.58
CA GLN A 68 -8.88 2.34 23.66
C GLN A 68 -9.19 2.87 22.25
N PRO A 69 -8.26 3.57 21.56
CA PRO A 69 -8.42 3.90 20.15
C PRO A 69 -8.41 2.66 19.26
N ALA A 70 -9.08 2.72 18.12
CA ALA A 70 -9.03 1.68 17.10
C ALA A 70 -7.81 1.87 16.18
N ASP A 71 -6.63 1.99 16.76
CA ASP A 71 -5.37 2.26 16.09
C ASP A 71 -4.41 1.06 16.15
N GLN A 72 -3.20 1.25 15.63
CA GLN A 72 -2.16 0.21 15.63
C GLN A 72 -1.83 -0.34 17.02
N SER A 73 -2.01 0.42 18.09
CA SER A 73 -1.76 -0.05 19.47
C SER A 73 -2.79 -1.09 19.95
N TRP A 74 -3.94 -1.16 19.29
CA TRP A 74 -5.02 -2.10 19.63
C TRP A 74 -4.79 -3.49 19.01
N MET A 75 -3.96 -3.64 17.99
CA MET A 75 -3.83 -4.87 17.21
C MET A 75 -3.47 -6.10 18.01
N LYS A 76 -2.66 -5.99 19.05
CA LYS A 76 -2.34 -7.09 19.98
C LYS A 76 -3.52 -7.54 20.86
N ASN A 77 -4.65 -6.86 20.81
CA ASN A 77 -5.82 -7.12 21.66
C ASN A 77 -7.09 -7.39 20.85
N THR A 78 -6.98 -7.56 19.53
CA THR A 78 -8.12 -7.81 18.64
C THR A 78 -7.77 -8.78 17.52
N ASP A 79 -8.72 -9.67 17.20
CA ASP A 79 -8.66 -10.57 16.05
C ASP A 79 -9.75 -10.22 15.00
N THR A 80 -10.39 -9.06 15.14
CA THR A 80 -11.61 -8.73 14.38
C THR A 80 -11.35 -7.80 13.20
N VAL A 81 -10.30 -7.00 13.28
CA VAL A 81 -9.98 -5.93 12.32
C VAL A 81 -8.48 -5.90 12.06
N ALA A 82 -8.09 -5.62 10.84
CA ALA A 82 -6.68 -5.43 10.47
C ALA A 82 -6.37 -3.97 10.16
N VAL A 83 -5.11 -3.56 10.32
CA VAL A 83 -4.64 -2.20 10.02
C VAL A 83 -3.58 -2.17 8.94
N PHE A 84 -3.55 -1.08 8.19
CA PHE A 84 -2.47 -0.81 7.23
C PHE A 84 -1.14 -0.64 7.96
N SER A 85 -0.12 -1.36 7.49
CA SER A 85 1.24 -1.24 8.00
C SER A 85 2.00 -0.14 7.23
N ASP A 86 2.16 1.01 7.86
CA ASP A 86 3.03 2.06 7.32
C ASP A 86 4.51 1.67 7.40
N ASP A 87 4.90 0.75 8.26
CA ASP A 87 6.29 0.30 8.40
C ASP A 87 6.80 -0.37 7.11
N ILE A 88 6.03 -1.33 6.54
CA ILE A 88 6.40 -1.92 5.24
C ILE A 88 6.40 -0.87 4.12
N ARG A 89 5.39 0.00 4.07
CA ARG A 89 5.35 1.08 3.10
C ARG A 89 6.60 1.96 3.17
N ASN A 90 6.96 2.39 4.37
CA ASN A 90 8.06 3.34 4.59
C ASN A 90 9.44 2.70 4.35
N ILE A 91 9.59 1.39 4.62
CA ILE A 91 10.85 0.70 4.39
C ILE A 91 11.05 0.40 2.89
N LEU A 92 9.98 0.16 2.14
CA LEU A 92 10.05 -0.16 0.72
C LEU A 92 10.16 1.08 -0.17
N LYS A 93 9.31 2.11 0.03
CA LYS A 93 9.25 3.28 -0.88
C LYS A 93 9.48 4.65 -0.23
N SER A 94 9.55 4.76 1.07
CA SER A 94 9.42 5.98 1.89
C SER A 94 8.03 6.62 1.76
N GLY A 95 7.36 6.78 2.91
CA GLY A 95 6.05 7.43 3.00
C GLY A 95 6.16 8.87 3.49
N TYR A 96 5.00 9.51 3.64
CA TYR A 96 4.90 10.86 4.20
C TYR A 96 5.57 10.93 5.59
N PRO A 97 6.35 11.98 5.93
CA PRO A 97 6.64 13.15 5.08
C PRO A 97 7.90 12.99 4.19
N ASN A 98 8.46 11.79 4.09
CA ASN A 98 9.75 11.53 3.42
C ASN A 98 9.59 11.03 1.98
N GLU A 99 8.45 11.26 1.35
CA GLU A 99 8.19 10.83 -0.03
C GLU A 99 9.25 11.34 -1.00
N GLY A 100 9.60 10.50 -1.97
CA GLY A 100 10.67 10.79 -2.92
C GLY A 100 12.08 10.55 -2.39
N THR A 101 12.28 10.30 -1.10
CA THR A 101 13.55 9.83 -0.57
C THR A 101 13.75 8.37 -0.97
N PRO A 102 14.92 7.98 -1.54
CA PRO A 102 15.18 6.59 -1.89
C PRO A 102 15.02 5.63 -0.70
N ALA A 103 14.30 4.53 -0.93
CA ALA A 103 14.08 3.46 0.02
C ALA A 103 14.52 2.11 -0.57
N PHE A 104 14.25 0.99 0.07
CA PHE A 104 14.80 -0.32 -0.29
C PHE A 104 14.65 -0.63 -1.80
N ILE A 105 13.47 -0.43 -2.37
CA ILE A 105 13.23 -0.73 -3.79
C ILE A 105 13.66 0.42 -4.72
N THR A 106 13.72 1.62 -4.21
CA THR A 106 14.09 2.80 -5.00
C THR A 106 15.58 3.16 -4.91
N GLY A 107 16.39 2.28 -4.33
CA GLY A 107 17.87 2.39 -4.29
C GLY A 107 18.44 2.99 -3.02
N GLY A 108 17.62 3.17 -1.98
CA GLY A 108 18.07 3.57 -0.64
C GLY A 108 18.39 2.37 0.23
N LYS A 109 19.41 2.50 1.06
CA LYS A 109 19.78 1.45 2.02
C LYS A 109 18.74 1.33 3.14
N ARG A 110 18.41 0.11 3.50
CA ARG A 110 17.53 -0.24 4.62
C ARG A 110 18.10 -1.41 5.39
N ASP A 111 17.76 -1.52 6.67
CA ASP A 111 18.09 -2.69 7.47
C ASP A 111 17.31 -3.91 6.94
N ILE A 112 18.05 -4.90 6.47
CA ILE A 112 17.46 -6.10 5.86
C ILE A 112 16.62 -6.91 6.86
N ASN A 113 16.96 -6.90 8.15
CA ASN A 113 16.19 -7.58 9.17
C ASN A 113 14.83 -6.92 9.35
N LYS A 114 14.76 -5.58 9.32
CA LYS A 114 13.48 -4.87 9.36
C LYS A 114 12.63 -5.11 8.12
N VAL A 115 13.25 -5.21 6.93
CA VAL A 115 12.54 -5.63 5.72
C VAL A 115 11.98 -7.03 5.90
N PHE A 116 12.78 -7.94 6.44
CA PHE A 116 12.38 -9.32 6.69
C PHE A 116 11.25 -9.41 7.72
N ASP A 117 11.33 -8.68 8.83
CA ASP A 117 10.28 -8.66 9.85
C ASP A 117 8.95 -8.17 9.27
N ASN A 118 9.00 -7.13 8.43
CA ASN A 118 7.80 -6.65 7.74
C ASN A 118 7.21 -7.70 6.77
N ILE A 119 8.06 -8.43 6.04
CA ILE A 119 7.59 -9.55 5.18
C ILE A 119 6.92 -10.65 6.01
N LYS A 120 7.31 -10.84 7.25
CA LYS A 120 6.67 -11.77 8.20
C LYS A 120 5.36 -11.25 8.80
N ALA A 121 4.89 -10.07 8.40
CA ALA A 121 3.79 -9.35 9.06
C ALA A 121 4.07 -9.07 10.55
N GLN A 122 5.29 -8.69 10.85
CA GLN A 122 5.76 -8.31 12.18
C GLN A 122 6.36 -6.89 12.10
N PRO A 123 5.50 -5.86 11.97
CA PRO A 123 5.97 -4.48 11.86
C PRO A 123 6.75 -4.06 13.11
N THR A 124 7.68 -3.13 12.95
CA THR A 124 8.57 -2.69 14.04
C THR A 124 8.02 -1.51 14.82
N ASN A 125 6.97 -0.87 14.35
CA ASN A 125 6.36 0.32 14.95
C ASN A 125 5.08 0.04 15.75
N PHE A 126 4.50 -1.15 15.63
CA PHE A 126 3.40 -1.60 16.49
C PHE A 126 3.46 -3.13 16.70
N GLU A 127 2.78 -3.60 17.72
CA GLU A 127 2.73 -5.01 18.06
C GLU A 127 1.50 -5.67 17.41
N ALA A 128 1.76 -6.64 16.52
CA ALA A 128 0.76 -7.54 15.95
C ALA A 128 1.02 -8.94 16.50
N ASP A 129 0.01 -9.59 17.07
CA ASP A 129 0.16 -10.94 17.61
C ASP A 129 -0.18 -12.01 16.58
N SER A 130 -0.81 -11.60 15.48
CA SER A 130 -1.21 -12.45 14.36
C SER A 130 -0.85 -11.78 13.02
N PRO A 131 -0.47 -12.54 11.97
CA PRO A 131 -0.36 -11.98 10.63
C PRO A 131 -1.69 -11.41 10.10
N GLY A 132 -2.82 -11.84 10.67
CA GLY A 132 -4.16 -11.36 10.34
C GLY A 132 -4.38 -9.88 10.63
N ASP A 133 -3.65 -9.32 11.60
CA ASP A 133 -3.76 -7.92 12.03
C ASP A 133 -3.16 -6.94 11.03
N VAL A 134 -2.35 -7.42 10.08
CA VAL A 134 -1.48 -6.61 9.25
C VAL A 134 -1.91 -6.60 7.80
N ILE A 135 -2.25 -5.41 7.30
CA ILE A 135 -2.45 -5.17 5.87
C ILE A 135 -1.11 -4.77 5.24
N GLN A 136 -0.60 -5.64 4.40
CA GLN A 136 0.61 -5.41 3.60
C GLN A 136 0.27 -4.59 2.38
N TYR A 137 0.77 -3.36 2.30
CA TYR A 137 0.47 -2.45 1.21
C TYR A 137 1.66 -1.54 0.91
N ILE A 138 1.61 -0.86 -0.22
CA ILE A 138 2.65 0.10 -0.60
C ILE A 138 2.09 1.41 -1.15
N ALA A 139 0.91 1.38 -1.72
CA ALA A 139 0.17 2.55 -2.18
C ALA A 139 -1.33 2.34 -1.94
N ALA A 140 -2.04 3.42 -1.69
CA ALA A 140 -3.48 3.47 -1.48
C ALA A 140 -4.07 4.69 -2.22
N HIS A 141 -5.26 5.16 -1.84
CA HIS A 141 -5.90 6.31 -2.46
C HIS A 141 -5.18 7.63 -2.15
N ASP A 142 -4.52 7.74 -1.01
CA ASP A 142 -3.70 8.87 -0.64
C ASP A 142 -2.37 8.93 -1.40
N ASN A 143 -1.79 10.12 -1.48
CA ASN A 143 -0.46 10.38 -2.03
C ASN A 143 -0.33 10.06 -3.54
N LEU A 144 0.89 10.02 -4.04
CA LEU A 144 1.20 9.60 -5.41
C LEU A 144 0.93 8.10 -5.61
N THR A 145 0.64 7.71 -6.86
CA THR A 145 0.61 6.28 -7.20
C THR A 145 1.99 5.64 -7.02
N LEU A 146 2.05 4.32 -6.91
CA LEU A 146 3.33 3.62 -6.81
C LEU A 146 4.26 3.91 -7.99
N PHE A 147 3.74 3.98 -9.20
CA PHE A 147 4.51 4.33 -10.39
C PHE A 147 5.13 5.73 -10.29
N ASP A 148 4.35 6.70 -9.83
CA ASP A 148 4.76 8.09 -9.73
C ASP A 148 5.80 8.30 -8.63
N ILE A 149 5.64 7.65 -7.46
CA ILE A 149 6.61 7.75 -6.37
C ILE A 149 7.94 7.06 -6.73
N ILE A 150 7.92 5.97 -7.50
CA ILE A 150 9.15 5.37 -8.01
C ILE A 150 9.86 6.35 -8.95
N ALA A 151 9.14 6.96 -9.90
CA ALA A 151 9.71 7.95 -10.82
C ALA A 151 10.33 9.13 -10.07
N GLN A 152 9.65 9.65 -9.04
CA GLN A 152 10.15 10.69 -8.15
C GLN A 152 11.42 10.27 -7.42
N SER A 153 11.42 9.11 -6.78
CA SER A 153 12.50 8.64 -5.91
C SER A 153 13.79 8.34 -6.69
N ILE A 154 13.67 7.77 -7.89
CA ILE A 154 14.84 7.50 -8.76
C ILE A 154 15.14 8.65 -9.72
N LYS A 155 14.37 9.73 -9.69
CA LYS A 155 14.51 10.94 -10.50
C LYS A 155 14.62 10.66 -12.02
N LYS A 156 13.74 9.78 -12.49
CA LYS A 156 13.71 9.35 -13.89
C LYS A 156 12.37 9.66 -14.53
N ASP A 157 12.42 10.51 -15.56
CA ASP A 157 11.25 10.88 -16.35
C ASP A 157 10.60 9.65 -17.00
N PRO A 158 9.35 9.31 -16.64
CA PRO A 158 8.69 8.09 -17.13
C PRO A 158 8.28 8.15 -18.60
N ILE A 159 8.36 9.32 -19.26
CA ILE A 159 8.08 9.45 -20.70
C ILE A 159 9.17 8.81 -21.55
N LYS A 160 10.39 8.83 -21.07
CA LYS A 160 11.52 8.20 -21.76
C LYS A 160 11.41 6.68 -21.62
N SER A 161 11.40 5.97 -22.75
CA SER A 161 11.14 4.53 -22.81
C SER A 161 12.07 3.70 -21.93
N GLU A 162 13.37 4.05 -21.91
CA GLU A 162 14.37 3.39 -21.07
C GLU A 162 14.11 3.58 -19.57
N ASN A 163 13.66 4.77 -19.16
CA ASN A 163 13.29 5.07 -17.78
C ASN A 163 11.99 4.36 -17.39
N ASN A 164 11.01 4.37 -18.29
CA ASN A 164 9.74 3.68 -18.11
C ASN A 164 9.95 2.19 -17.79
N ALA A 165 10.81 1.51 -18.56
CA ALA A 165 11.15 0.11 -18.33
C ALA A 165 11.82 -0.13 -16.96
N VAL A 166 12.65 0.81 -16.49
CA VAL A 166 13.27 0.74 -15.15
C VAL A 166 12.21 0.88 -14.05
N ILE A 167 11.31 1.87 -14.17
CA ILE A 167 10.23 2.11 -13.21
C ILE A 167 9.32 0.86 -13.13
N HIS A 168 8.92 0.30 -14.26
CA HIS A 168 8.11 -0.92 -14.31
C HIS A 168 8.79 -2.14 -13.67
N ARG A 169 10.11 -2.30 -13.79
CA ARG A 169 10.85 -3.37 -13.11
C ARG A 169 10.79 -3.23 -11.60
N ARG A 170 10.97 -2.02 -11.08
CA ARG A 170 10.87 -1.74 -9.65
C ARG A 170 9.45 -1.95 -9.13
N LEU A 171 8.45 -1.50 -9.88
CA LEU A 171 7.05 -1.72 -9.54
C LEU A 171 6.69 -3.22 -9.48
N ARG A 172 7.20 -4.02 -10.40
CA ARG A 172 7.03 -5.49 -10.34
C ARG A 172 7.69 -6.10 -9.11
N LEU A 173 8.88 -5.61 -8.71
CA LEU A 173 9.55 -6.07 -7.50
C LEU A 173 8.74 -5.72 -6.24
N GLU A 174 8.14 -4.53 -6.19
CA GLU A 174 7.27 -4.13 -5.09
C GLU A 174 5.99 -4.99 -5.02
N ASN A 175 5.35 -5.23 -6.16
CA ASN A 175 4.22 -6.16 -6.23
C ASN A 175 4.61 -7.57 -5.76
N LEU A 176 5.81 -8.04 -6.08
CA LEU A 176 6.33 -9.30 -5.56
C LEU A 176 6.38 -9.27 -4.03
N MET A 177 7.01 -8.26 -3.45
CA MET A 177 7.19 -8.17 -1.99
C MET A 177 5.85 -8.12 -1.25
N VAL A 178 4.90 -7.31 -1.70
CA VAL A 178 3.57 -7.22 -1.08
C VAL A 178 2.78 -8.52 -1.25
N LEU A 179 2.78 -9.11 -2.45
CA LEU A 179 1.98 -10.31 -2.73
C LEU A 179 2.59 -11.60 -2.21
N THR A 180 3.85 -11.61 -1.78
CA THR A 180 4.49 -12.77 -1.14
C THR A 180 4.75 -12.57 0.35
N ALA A 181 4.38 -11.44 0.92
CA ALA A 181 4.44 -11.22 2.36
C ALA A 181 3.34 -12.02 3.10
N GLN A 182 3.57 -12.28 4.38
CA GLN A 182 2.53 -12.77 5.30
C GLN A 182 1.50 -11.68 5.58
N GLY A 183 0.35 -12.04 6.11
CA GLY A 183 -0.76 -11.11 6.35
C GLY A 183 -1.64 -10.90 5.12
N THR A 184 -2.47 -9.87 5.15
CA THR A 184 -3.40 -9.54 4.07
C THR A 184 -2.75 -8.61 3.06
N SER A 185 -2.63 -9.04 1.81
CA SER A 185 -2.05 -8.18 0.75
C SER A 185 -3.11 -7.24 0.18
N PHE A 186 -2.77 -5.97 0.09
CA PHE A 186 -3.58 -4.92 -0.50
C PHE A 186 -2.86 -4.28 -1.70
N ILE A 187 -3.57 -4.12 -2.81
CA ILE A 187 -3.08 -3.46 -4.02
C ILE A 187 -4.04 -2.35 -4.40
N HIS A 188 -3.54 -1.13 -4.51
CA HIS A 188 -4.31 -0.01 -5.03
C HIS A 188 -4.71 -0.25 -6.48
N SER A 189 -5.96 0.01 -6.83
CA SER A 189 -6.49 -0.19 -8.19
C SER A 189 -5.67 0.57 -9.22
N GLY A 190 -5.13 -0.17 -10.21
CA GLY A 190 -4.23 0.36 -11.23
C GLY A 190 -2.73 0.16 -10.93
N GLN A 191 -2.35 -0.18 -9.70
CA GLN A 191 -0.95 -0.50 -9.36
C GLN A 191 -0.44 -1.67 -10.21
N GLU A 192 -1.28 -2.65 -10.50
CA GLU A 192 -0.95 -3.83 -11.28
C GLU A 192 -0.56 -3.54 -12.73
N TYR A 193 -0.95 -2.38 -13.29
CA TYR A 193 -0.55 -1.97 -14.65
C TYR A 193 0.22 -0.64 -14.68
N ALA A 194 0.63 -0.11 -13.54
CA ALA A 194 1.37 1.17 -13.44
C ALA A 194 0.49 2.40 -13.79
N ARG A 195 -0.66 2.52 -13.11
CA ARG A 195 -1.47 3.75 -13.14
C ARG A 195 -0.63 4.94 -12.69
N THR A 196 -0.81 6.08 -13.36
CA THR A 196 -0.16 7.34 -13.04
C THR A 196 -1.18 8.46 -12.89
N LYS A 197 -0.88 9.42 -12.02
CA LYS A 197 -1.60 10.69 -11.88
C LYS A 197 -0.84 11.86 -12.50
N GLN A 198 0.02 11.58 -13.49
CA GLN A 198 0.73 12.59 -14.28
C GLN A 198 -0.25 13.35 -15.17
N ILE A 199 -0.21 14.68 -15.12
CA ILE A 199 -1.02 15.52 -15.98
C ILE A 199 -0.39 15.53 -17.39
N ARG A 200 -1.15 15.08 -18.39
CA ARG A 200 -0.73 14.98 -19.80
C ARG A 200 -1.37 16.04 -20.70
N ASP A 201 -1.93 17.10 -20.11
CA ASP A 201 -2.44 18.24 -20.86
C ASP A 201 -1.24 19.03 -21.44
N PRO A 202 -1.23 19.34 -22.76
CA PRO A 202 -0.17 20.14 -23.40
C PRO A 202 0.12 21.48 -22.71
N ALA A 203 -0.86 22.09 -22.04
CA ALA A 203 -0.68 23.33 -21.28
C ALA A 203 0.32 23.17 -20.11
N TYR A 204 0.49 21.94 -19.61
CA TYR A 204 1.37 21.60 -18.51
C TYR A 204 2.60 20.79 -18.92
N ARG A 205 2.95 20.84 -20.20
CA ARG A 205 4.15 20.13 -20.68
C ARG A 205 5.44 20.69 -20.08
N TYR A 206 5.45 21.96 -19.72
CA TYR A 206 6.55 22.64 -19.07
C TYR A 206 6.07 23.30 -17.78
N PRO A 207 6.99 23.67 -16.87
CA PRO A 207 6.63 24.43 -15.69
C PRO A 207 5.86 25.72 -16.04
N VAL A 208 4.78 25.95 -15.31
CA VAL A 208 3.94 27.15 -15.42
C VAL A 208 4.20 28.09 -14.24
N SER A 209 3.69 29.33 -14.30
CA SER A 209 3.73 30.25 -13.17
C SER A 209 2.96 29.70 -11.96
N GLU A 210 3.36 30.08 -10.76
CA GLU A 210 2.88 29.52 -9.49
C GLU A 210 1.34 29.58 -9.38
N ASP A 211 0.72 30.67 -9.84
CA ASP A 211 -0.73 30.86 -9.85
C ASP A 211 -1.49 29.92 -10.80
N LYS A 212 -0.77 29.23 -11.70
CA LYS A 212 -1.33 28.26 -12.67
C LYS A 212 -0.98 26.81 -12.35
N VAL A 213 -0.20 26.58 -11.31
CA VAL A 213 0.12 25.21 -10.89
C VAL A 213 -1.17 24.50 -10.48
N PRO A 214 -1.44 23.28 -11.00
CA PRO A 214 -2.63 22.54 -10.63
C PRO A 214 -2.66 22.26 -9.12
N ASN A 215 -3.84 22.35 -8.53
CA ASN A 215 -4.02 22.05 -7.11
C ASN A 215 -3.43 20.68 -6.75
N LYS A 216 -2.76 20.56 -5.61
CA LYS A 216 -2.13 19.31 -5.13
C LYS A 216 -1.12 18.68 -6.09
N ALA A 217 -0.62 19.42 -7.06
CA ALA A 217 0.38 18.91 -7.98
C ALA A 217 1.80 19.04 -7.40
N HIS A 218 2.57 17.97 -7.51
CA HIS A 218 4.01 17.97 -7.27
C HIS A 218 4.76 18.11 -8.60
N LEU A 219 5.71 19.02 -8.65
CA LEU A 219 6.61 19.18 -9.79
C LEU A 219 7.78 18.21 -9.63
N LEU A 220 7.92 17.25 -10.54
CA LEU A 220 8.99 16.27 -10.51
C LEU A 220 10.15 16.67 -11.44
N VAL A 221 11.36 16.36 -10.99
CA VAL A 221 12.60 16.72 -11.67
C VAL A 221 13.55 15.53 -11.78
N ASP A 222 14.45 15.58 -12.76
CA ASP A 222 15.52 14.60 -12.93
C ASP A 222 16.68 14.80 -11.93
N GLU A 223 17.71 13.96 -12.02
CA GLU A 223 18.91 14.00 -11.15
C GLU A 223 19.67 15.32 -11.25
N LYS A 224 19.51 16.07 -12.35
CA LYS A 224 20.16 17.38 -12.58
C LYS A 224 19.27 18.54 -12.15
N GLY A 225 18.06 18.27 -11.67
CA GLY A 225 17.06 19.29 -11.32
C GLY A 225 16.25 19.82 -12.51
N ASN A 226 16.36 19.22 -13.70
CA ASN A 226 15.54 19.61 -14.82
C ASN A 226 14.12 19.02 -14.67
N PRO A 227 13.06 19.80 -14.91
CA PRO A 227 11.70 19.30 -14.90
C PRO A 227 11.52 18.14 -15.89
N PHE A 228 10.68 17.16 -15.50
CA PHE A 228 10.24 16.12 -16.42
C PHE A 228 9.45 16.71 -17.59
N ASP A 229 9.35 16.01 -18.70
CA ASP A 229 8.36 16.31 -19.72
C ASP A 229 6.97 16.02 -19.10
N TYR A 230 6.07 17.00 -19.04
CA TYR A 230 4.86 17.00 -18.21
C TYR A 230 5.17 16.78 -16.70
N PRO A 231 5.78 17.77 -16.03
CA PRO A 231 6.38 17.57 -14.70
C PRO A 231 5.39 17.50 -13.55
N TYR A 232 4.09 17.72 -13.77
CA TYR A 232 3.10 17.79 -12.71
C TYR A 232 2.39 16.45 -12.48
N PHE A 233 2.43 15.99 -11.22
CA PHE A 233 1.80 14.75 -10.74
C PHE A 233 0.89 15.10 -9.57
N ILE A 234 -0.36 14.63 -9.61
CA ILE A 234 -1.32 14.93 -8.54
C ILE A 234 -1.05 14.03 -7.34
N HIS A 235 -0.86 14.64 -6.17
CA HIS A 235 -0.62 13.92 -4.93
C HIS A 235 -1.91 13.28 -4.40
N ASP A 236 -2.74 14.01 -3.69
CA ASP A 236 -4.03 13.52 -3.22
C ASP A 236 -5.13 13.87 -4.20
N SER A 237 -5.79 12.88 -4.76
CA SER A 237 -6.67 13.06 -5.92
C SER A 237 -8.15 12.75 -5.65
N TYR A 238 -8.56 12.63 -4.39
CA TYR A 238 -9.94 12.24 -4.05
C TYR A 238 -11.00 13.27 -4.47
N ASP A 239 -10.66 14.51 -4.73
CA ASP A 239 -11.52 15.58 -5.22
C ASP A 239 -11.30 15.90 -6.73
N PHE A 240 -10.57 15.04 -7.45
CA PHE A 240 -10.30 15.20 -8.88
C PHE A 240 -11.27 14.37 -9.74
N SER A 241 -11.42 14.81 -11.00
CA SER A 241 -12.26 14.15 -11.99
C SER A 241 -11.65 12.85 -12.52
N ASP A 242 -12.43 12.13 -13.33
CA ASP A 242 -12.01 10.91 -14.02
C ASP A 242 -10.79 11.10 -14.92
N ALA A 243 -10.49 12.33 -15.36
CA ALA A 243 -9.26 12.61 -16.11
C ALA A 243 -7.99 12.17 -15.36
N ILE A 244 -8.02 12.20 -14.01
CA ILE A 244 -6.94 11.77 -13.14
C ILE A 244 -7.24 10.41 -12.49
N ASN A 245 -8.50 10.16 -12.12
CA ASN A 245 -8.86 9.02 -11.26
C ASN A 245 -9.33 7.76 -11.99
N HIS A 246 -9.57 7.80 -13.32
CA HIS A 246 -10.08 6.63 -14.02
C HIS A 246 -9.08 5.46 -14.06
N PHE A 247 -9.64 4.26 -14.13
CA PHE A 247 -8.89 3.06 -14.46
C PHE A 247 -8.74 2.95 -15.98
N ASP A 248 -7.52 3.05 -16.51
CA ASP A 248 -7.23 3.00 -17.93
C ASP A 248 -7.20 1.56 -18.43
N CYS A 249 -8.36 1.05 -18.86
CA CYS A 249 -8.49 -0.29 -19.40
C CYS A 249 -7.60 -0.53 -20.63
N THR A 250 -7.34 0.50 -21.44
CA THR A 250 -6.50 0.38 -22.64
C THR A 250 -5.05 0.11 -22.24
N LYS A 251 -4.50 0.89 -21.29
CA LYS A 251 -3.16 0.64 -20.75
C LYS A 251 -3.05 -0.73 -20.09
N ALA A 252 -4.11 -1.19 -19.45
CA ALA A 252 -4.12 -2.48 -18.78
C ALA A 252 -4.17 -3.68 -19.73
N THR A 253 -4.65 -3.53 -20.98
CA THR A 253 -4.97 -4.67 -21.86
C THR A 253 -4.36 -4.63 -23.27
N ASP A 254 -4.02 -3.45 -23.80
CA ASP A 254 -3.43 -3.33 -25.14
C ASP A 254 -1.92 -3.63 -25.10
N THR A 255 -1.58 -4.85 -25.44
CA THR A 255 -0.19 -5.35 -25.45
C THR A 255 0.69 -4.70 -26.52
N LYS A 256 0.08 -4.14 -27.56
CA LYS A 256 0.81 -3.52 -28.67
C LYS A 256 1.24 -2.10 -28.33
N SER A 257 0.32 -1.30 -27.82
CA SER A 257 0.57 0.11 -27.48
C SER A 257 1.22 0.28 -26.10
N PHE A 258 0.94 -0.64 -25.17
CA PHE A 258 1.38 -0.57 -23.78
C PHE A 258 2.04 -1.87 -23.28
N PRO A 259 3.15 -2.30 -23.92
CA PRO A 259 3.76 -3.61 -23.62
C PRO A 259 4.29 -3.72 -22.18
N GLU A 260 4.88 -2.67 -21.60
CA GLU A 260 5.37 -2.71 -20.23
C GLU A 260 4.23 -2.71 -19.19
N ASN A 261 3.14 -1.97 -19.44
CA ASN A 261 1.97 -1.96 -18.58
C ASN A 261 1.30 -3.34 -18.52
N THR A 262 1.05 -3.93 -19.69
CA THR A 262 0.43 -5.26 -19.79
C THR A 262 1.31 -6.36 -19.23
N LYS A 263 2.65 -6.27 -19.42
CA LYS A 263 3.63 -7.18 -18.79
C LYS A 263 3.59 -7.07 -17.26
N THR A 264 3.51 -5.86 -16.72
CA THR A 264 3.43 -5.63 -15.27
C THR A 264 2.13 -6.20 -14.71
N ARG A 265 1.00 -5.99 -15.41
CA ARG A 265 -0.29 -6.60 -15.04
C ARG A 265 -0.26 -8.13 -15.09
N ALA A 266 0.34 -8.70 -16.13
CA ALA A 266 0.48 -10.17 -16.23
C ALA A 266 1.33 -10.73 -15.07
N PHE A 267 2.38 -10.00 -14.67
CA PHE A 267 3.21 -10.38 -13.52
C PHE A 267 2.42 -10.37 -12.21
N ALA A 268 1.68 -9.28 -11.92
CA ALA A 268 0.82 -9.20 -10.74
C ALA A 268 -0.24 -10.32 -10.72
N LYS A 269 -0.89 -10.59 -11.87
CA LYS A 269 -1.83 -11.70 -12.02
C LYS A 269 -1.18 -13.05 -11.71
N GLY A 270 0.06 -13.28 -12.16
CA GLY A 270 0.83 -14.49 -11.86
C GLY A 270 1.13 -14.65 -10.37
N LEU A 271 1.49 -13.56 -9.68
CA LEU A 271 1.72 -13.57 -8.23
C LEU A 271 0.44 -13.87 -7.44
N ILE A 272 -0.69 -13.28 -7.83
CA ILE A 272 -2.00 -13.58 -7.21
C ILE A 272 -2.37 -15.05 -7.43
N ALA A 273 -2.13 -15.58 -8.61
CA ALA A 273 -2.35 -16.99 -8.88
C ALA A 273 -1.45 -17.89 -8.03
N LEU A 274 -0.16 -17.57 -7.92
CA LEU A 274 0.79 -18.26 -7.03
C LEU A 274 0.30 -18.25 -5.58
N ARG A 275 -0.08 -17.07 -5.05
CA ARG A 275 -0.57 -16.94 -3.67
C ARG A 275 -1.80 -17.82 -3.39
N LYS A 276 -2.62 -18.09 -4.41
CA LYS A 276 -3.81 -18.96 -4.29
C LYS A 276 -3.48 -20.46 -4.35
N THR A 277 -2.27 -20.85 -4.72
CA THR A 277 -1.89 -22.27 -4.88
C THR A 277 -1.23 -22.85 -3.62
N THR A 278 -0.91 -22.01 -2.63
CA THR A 278 -0.17 -22.42 -1.44
C THR A 278 -0.54 -21.57 -0.23
N ASP A 279 -0.50 -22.18 0.96
CA ASP A 279 -0.67 -21.48 2.25
C ASP A 279 0.63 -20.83 2.74
N ALA A 280 1.75 -21.01 2.01
CA ALA A 280 3.07 -20.50 2.42
C ALA A 280 3.13 -18.97 2.62
N PHE A 281 2.22 -18.22 2.02
CA PHE A 281 2.12 -16.76 2.16
C PHE A 281 0.98 -16.32 3.10
N ASN A 282 0.34 -17.25 3.80
CA ASN A 282 -0.85 -16.96 4.61
C ASN A 282 -0.94 -17.87 5.84
N PHE A 283 0.15 -17.97 6.59
CA PHE A 283 0.14 -18.66 7.88
C PHE A 283 -0.76 -17.91 8.87
N LYS A 284 -1.39 -18.65 9.76
CA LYS A 284 -2.43 -18.12 10.65
C LYS A 284 -1.89 -17.62 11.98
N SER A 285 -0.69 -18.00 12.36
CA SER A 285 -0.10 -17.59 13.63
C SER A 285 1.32 -17.05 13.44
N LYS A 286 1.73 -16.18 14.33
CA LYS A 286 3.11 -15.70 14.42
C LYS A 286 4.09 -16.86 14.59
N ALA A 287 3.74 -17.86 15.40
CA ALA A 287 4.59 -19.04 15.65
C ALA A 287 4.83 -19.84 14.36
N ASP A 288 3.80 -20.05 13.53
CA ASP A 288 3.97 -20.72 12.24
C ASP A 288 4.85 -19.92 11.27
N VAL A 289 4.68 -18.60 11.24
CA VAL A 289 5.53 -17.72 10.42
C VAL A 289 6.99 -17.84 10.86
N ASP A 290 7.28 -17.72 12.15
CA ASP A 290 8.65 -17.76 12.68
C ASP A 290 9.32 -19.14 12.48
N ALA A 291 8.53 -20.21 12.48
CA ALA A 291 9.04 -21.55 12.24
C ALA A 291 9.34 -21.86 10.77
N ARG A 292 8.66 -21.20 9.84
CA ARG A 292 8.67 -21.58 8.41
C ARG A 292 9.25 -20.54 7.47
N VAL A 293 9.16 -19.23 7.82
CA VAL A 293 9.69 -18.15 7.00
C VAL A 293 11.06 -17.77 7.52
N THR A 294 12.09 -17.99 6.71
CA THR A 294 13.49 -17.76 7.10
C THR A 294 14.21 -16.87 6.09
N LEU A 295 15.08 -16.02 6.61
CA LEU A 295 16.03 -15.26 5.81
C LEU A 295 17.24 -16.14 5.55
N LEU A 296 17.52 -16.42 4.27
CA LEU A 296 18.67 -17.24 3.88
C LEU A 296 19.91 -16.38 3.73
N THR A 297 21.02 -16.87 4.22
CA THR A 297 22.34 -16.30 3.92
C THR A 297 22.74 -16.65 2.50
N VAL A 298 23.41 -15.73 1.82
CA VAL A 298 23.96 -15.97 0.48
C VAL A 298 25.07 -17.04 0.60
N PRO A 299 25.10 -18.08 -0.26
CA PRO A 299 26.12 -19.09 -0.24
C PRO A 299 27.54 -18.48 -0.32
N GLY A 300 28.40 -18.85 0.61
CA GLY A 300 29.78 -18.33 0.70
C GLY A 300 29.92 -17.04 1.49
N THR A 301 28.84 -16.48 2.04
CA THR A 301 28.89 -15.37 2.99
C THR A 301 28.12 -15.73 4.26
N ASN A 302 28.57 -15.21 5.39
CA ASN A 302 27.85 -15.36 6.66
C ASN A 302 26.85 -14.21 6.90
N ASN A 303 26.74 -13.28 5.94
CA ASN A 303 25.90 -12.10 6.06
C ASN A 303 25.03 -11.96 4.83
N VAL A 304 23.74 -11.75 5.04
CA VAL A 304 22.82 -11.24 4.01
C VAL A 304 23.13 -9.75 3.86
N THR A 305 23.49 -9.31 2.67
CA THR A 305 23.67 -7.88 2.41
C THR A 305 22.32 -7.22 2.17
N GLN A 306 22.28 -5.87 2.24
CA GLN A 306 21.04 -5.13 1.92
C GLN A 306 20.59 -5.28 0.45
N GLU A 307 21.41 -5.89 -0.37
CA GLU A 307 21.15 -6.14 -1.80
C GLU A 307 20.58 -7.54 -2.05
N ASP A 308 20.67 -8.44 -1.05
CA ASP A 308 20.40 -9.87 -1.19
C ASP A 308 19.29 -10.34 -0.23
N LEU A 309 18.04 -9.97 -0.53
CA LEU A 309 16.90 -10.52 0.19
C LEU A 309 16.51 -11.88 -0.41
N VAL A 310 16.91 -12.96 0.24
CA VAL A 310 16.55 -14.33 -0.14
C VAL A 310 15.70 -14.95 0.98
N LEU A 311 14.47 -15.29 0.67
CA LEU A 311 13.51 -15.84 1.62
C LEU A 311 13.20 -17.30 1.31
N ARG A 312 12.96 -18.08 2.36
CA ARG A 312 12.40 -19.43 2.31
C ARG A 312 11.07 -19.45 3.07
N TYR A 313 10.06 -19.99 2.43
CA TYR A 313 8.74 -20.23 3.00
C TYR A 313 8.52 -21.70 3.28
#